data_0d946840085b08f7d34f380b98d50458
#
_entry.id   0d946840085b08f7d34f380b98d50458
#
_cell.length_a   1.000
_cell.length_b   1.000
_cell.length_c   1.000
_cell.angle_alpha   90.00
_cell.angle_beta   90.00
_cell.angle_gamma   90.00
#
_symmetry.space_group_name_H-M   'P 1'
#
loop_
_entity.id
_entity.type
_entity.pdbx_description
1 polymer ?
#
loop_
_entity_poly.entity_id
_entity_poly.type
_entity_poly.pdbx_seq_one_letter_code
_entity_poly.pdbx_strand_id
1 'polypeptide(L)'
;MRNEEAMCEGLLSVVIPVYNIRDYVERCVRSVLAQPDVPLEVLIVDDGSTDDSGAVCDALAAEDSRVTVIHKPNGGLSDARNYGLCHAQGEYILFMDGDDWLAENVCPGLLQMALQDRADVVIGKAHFLREEPVMTCWEEAVEKNFTFHTVYTGKEYLLKCLQTGGLRVEVGRHLYRTGFLRANGLQFCKGILHEDEEFTPRVLLQAQRVVLTGQEIYYYDNCRAGSITHAEGLSTRRVQDRLRIYDSLAEIYRTVPPRALRRRLQDDLCWKYLDCAARFDCRTLPGYCPQRLRMLQFACTPRRRAKAALFALSPELFRRVMNH
;
A
#
# COMPACT_ATOMS: atom_id res chain seq x y z
N MET A 1 28.90 -9.14 -0.67
CA MET A 1 28.93 -7.76 -0.13
C MET A 1 28.54 -6.88 -1.31
N ARG A 2 27.26 -6.43 -1.38
CA ARG A 2 26.86 -5.42 -2.35
C ARG A 2 27.28 -4.07 -1.76
N ASN A 3 27.98 -3.26 -2.55
CA ASN A 3 28.30 -1.89 -2.18
C ASN A 3 27.03 -1.21 -1.69
N GLU A 4 27.05 -0.61 -0.51
CA GLU A 4 26.13 0.43 -0.12
C GLU A 4 26.47 1.62 -1.02
N GLU A 5 25.83 1.69 -2.20
CA GLU A 5 25.89 2.88 -3.03
C GLU A 5 25.32 4.03 -2.19
N ALA A 6 26.13 5.05 -2.01
CA ALA A 6 25.74 6.21 -1.22
C ALA A 6 24.49 6.83 -1.85
N MET A 7 23.42 6.95 -1.04
CA MET A 7 22.19 7.62 -1.46
C MET A 7 22.48 9.09 -1.74
N CYS A 8 21.89 9.64 -2.81
CA CYS A 8 22.00 11.06 -3.12
C CYS A 8 21.11 11.85 -2.14
N GLU A 9 21.74 12.63 -1.27
CA GLU A 9 21.05 13.45 -0.28
C GLU A 9 20.08 14.44 -0.95
N GLY A 10 18.87 14.51 -0.44
CA GLY A 10 17.83 15.40 -0.97
C GLY A 10 17.24 14.99 -2.32
N LEU A 11 17.67 13.89 -2.95
CA LEU A 11 17.07 13.38 -4.18
C LEU A 11 15.82 12.56 -3.87
N LEU A 12 14.77 12.76 -4.66
CA LEU A 12 13.53 11.96 -4.66
C LEU A 12 13.53 10.98 -5.82
N SER A 13 13.43 9.68 -5.55
CA SER A 13 13.15 8.66 -6.56
C SER A 13 11.65 8.42 -6.68
N VAL A 14 11.09 8.50 -7.87
CA VAL A 14 9.71 8.09 -8.15
C VAL A 14 9.73 6.83 -8.99
N VAL A 15 9.24 5.73 -8.44
CA VAL A 15 9.16 4.43 -9.12
C VAL A 15 7.77 4.23 -9.68
N ILE A 16 7.68 4.05 -10.99
CA ILE A 16 6.44 3.88 -11.75
C ILE A 16 6.43 2.50 -12.41
N PRO A 17 5.74 1.50 -11.84
CA PRO A 17 5.53 0.21 -12.51
C PRO A 17 4.56 0.38 -13.68
N VAL A 18 4.89 -0.21 -14.83
CA VAL A 18 4.11 -0.13 -16.06
C VAL A 18 3.83 -1.53 -16.58
N TYR A 19 2.56 -1.83 -16.87
CA TYR A 19 2.15 -3.04 -17.59
C TYR A 19 0.82 -2.82 -18.31
N ASN A 20 0.86 -2.70 -19.64
CA ASN A 20 -0.31 -2.53 -20.51
C ASN A 20 -1.22 -1.35 -20.09
N ILE A 21 -0.62 -0.16 -19.95
CA ILE A 21 -1.27 1.08 -19.52
C ILE A 21 -0.91 2.27 -20.44
N ARG A 22 -0.74 2.01 -21.73
CA ARG A 22 -0.33 2.97 -22.74
C ARG A 22 -1.03 4.33 -22.62
N ASP A 23 -2.35 4.34 -22.43
CA ASP A 23 -3.16 5.56 -22.45
C ASP A 23 -3.05 6.40 -21.17
N TYR A 24 -2.36 5.90 -20.14
CA TYR A 24 -2.28 6.51 -18.81
C TYR A 24 -0.87 6.96 -18.41
N VAL A 25 0.14 6.18 -18.81
CA VAL A 25 1.53 6.34 -18.33
C VAL A 25 2.11 7.73 -18.62
N GLU A 26 1.79 8.33 -19.74
CA GLU A 26 2.26 9.69 -20.08
C GLU A 26 1.75 10.72 -19.07
N ARG A 27 0.46 10.72 -18.73
CA ARG A 27 -0.11 11.62 -17.72
C ARG A 27 0.58 11.44 -16.37
N CYS A 28 0.78 10.19 -15.95
CA CYS A 28 1.48 9.86 -14.71
C CYS A 28 2.88 10.49 -14.68
N VAL A 29 3.72 10.18 -15.65
CA VAL A 29 5.10 10.65 -15.73
C VAL A 29 5.18 12.17 -15.81
N ARG A 30 4.35 12.81 -16.64
CA ARG A 30 4.33 14.27 -16.77
C ARG A 30 3.92 14.98 -15.47
N SER A 31 3.02 14.40 -14.67
CA SER A 31 2.64 14.95 -13.36
C SER A 31 3.81 14.96 -12.37
N VAL A 32 4.71 13.98 -12.46
CA VAL A 32 5.93 13.91 -11.67
C VAL A 32 6.96 14.91 -12.17
N LEU A 33 7.19 14.96 -13.48
CA LEU A 33 8.18 15.87 -14.09
C LEU A 33 7.82 17.35 -13.93
N ALA A 34 6.53 17.66 -13.79
CA ALA A 34 6.00 19.00 -13.56
C ALA A 34 6.21 19.52 -12.12
N GLN A 35 6.70 18.68 -11.19
CA GLN A 35 6.97 19.12 -9.82
C GLN A 35 8.14 20.12 -9.81
N PRO A 36 7.95 21.35 -9.28
CA PRO A 36 8.98 22.37 -9.27
C PRO A 36 10.05 22.13 -8.21
N ASP A 37 11.21 22.70 -8.38
CA ASP A 37 12.24 22.92 -7.35
C ASP A 37 12.56 21.69 -6.46
N VAL A 38 12.48 20.48 -7.03
CA VAL A 38 12.83 19.24 -6.33
C VAL A 38 13.82 18.43 -7.17
N PRO A 39 14.97 18.05 -6.62
CA PRO A 39 15.82 17.07 -7.25
C PRO A 39 15.08 15.73 -7.33
N LEU A 40 14.81 15.24 -8.53
CA LEU A 40 14.07 13.99 -8.70
C LEU A 40 14.64 13.14 -9.83
N GLU A 41 14.51 11.83 -9.70
CA GLU A 41 14.63 10.83 -10.75
C GLU A 41 13.32 10.07 -10.89
N VAL A 42 12.99 9.71 -12.11
CA VAL A 42 11.82 8.88 -12.43
C VAL A 42 12.30 7.55 -12.97
N LEU A 43 11.98 6.47 -12.26
CA LEU A 43 12.31 5.11 -12.65
C LEU A 43 11.05 4.40 -13.15
N ILE A 44 10.89 4.35 -14.46
CA ILE A 44 9.80 3.60 -15.09
C ILE A 44 10.25 2.14 -15.20
N VAL A 45 9.50 1.24 -14.60
CA VAL A 45 9.76 -0.21 -14.70
C VAL A 45 8.67 -0.84 -15.55
N ASP A 46 8.97 -1.02 -16.84
CA ASP A 46 8.10 -1.74 -17.75
C ASP A 46 8.21 -3.25 -17.50
N ASP A 47 7.17 -3.81 -16.93
CA ASP A 47 7.06 -5.19 -16.51
C ASP A 47 6.64 -6.11 -17.67
N GLY A 48 7.25 -5.92 -18.82
CA GLY A 48 7.03 -6.73 -20.03
C GLY A 48 5.68 -6.44 -20.69
N SER A 49 5.36 -5.17 -20.89
CA SER A 49 4.15 -4.76 -21.62
C SER A 49 4.11 -5.35 -23.03
N THR A 50 2.91 -5.70 -23.47
CA THR A 50 2.64 -6.25 -24.79
C THR A 50 1.90 -5.28 -25.71
N ASP A 51 1.49 -4.12 -25.16
CA ASP A 51 0.98 -2.97 -25.90
C ASP A 51 2.10 -1.94 -26.14
N ASP A 52 1.75 -0.75 -26.62
CA ASP A 52 2.72 0.32 -26.90
C ASP A 52 3.21 1.05 -25.63
N SER A 53 2.93 0.58 -24.41
CA SER A 53 3.36 1.23 -23.16
C SER A 53 4.88 1.41 -23.11
N GLY A 54 5.65 0.38 -23.51
CA GLY A 54 7.11 0.46 -23.53
C GLY A 54 7.63 1.55 -24.47
N ALA A 55 7.05 1.66 -25.67
CA ALA A 55 7.44 2.69 -26.64
C ALA A 55 7.11 4.13 -26.13
N VAL A 56 5.99 4.30 -25.44
CA VAL A 56 5.65 5.60 -24.80
C VAL A 56 6.67 5.92 -23.70
N CYS A 57 7.05 4.95 -22.88
CA CYS A 57 8.05 5.14 -21.84
C CYS A 57 9.42 5.56 -22.43
N ASP A 58 9.86 4.91 -23.50
CA ASP A 58 11.12 5.24 -24.18
C ASP A 58 11.10 6.66 -24.78
N ALA A 59 9.96 7.08 -25.35
CA ALA A 59 9.80 8.45 -25.84
C ALA A 59 9.93 9.47 -24.72
N LEU A 60 9.31 9.24 -23.55
CA LEU A 60 9.41 10.10 -22.39
C LEU A 60 10.85 10.19 -21.85
N ALA A 61 11.59 9.08 -21.84
CA ALA A 61 13.00 9.08 -21.45
C ALA A 61 13.90 9.80 -22.43
N ALA A 62 13.56 9.82 -23.72
CA ALA A 62 14.27 10.60 -24.72
C ALA A 62 14.02 12.12 -24.59
N GLU A 63 12.87 12.53 -24.04
CA GLU A 63 12.49 13.93 -23.83
C GLU A 63 13.11 14.52 -22.55
N ASP A 64 13.27 13.74 -21.48
CA ASP A 64 13.71 14.25 -20.18
C ASP A 64 14.76 13.33 -19.54
N SER A 65 15.94 13.84 -19.31
CA SER A 65 17.09 13.09 -18.75
C SER A 65 16.88 12.60 -17.30
N ARG A 66 15.86 13.08 -16.61
CA ARG A 66 15.50 12.60 -15.27
C ARG A 66 14.77 11.27 -15.32
N VAL A 67 14.30 10.84 -16.50
CA VAL A 67 13.55 9.59 -16.71
C VAL A 67 14.50 8.48 -17.14
N THR A 68 14.43 7.36 -16.43
CA THR A 68 15.11 6.11 -16.80
C THR A 68 14.05 5.01 -16.98
N VAL A 69 14.09 4.31 -18.12
CA VAL A 69 13.22 3.17 -18.39
C VAL A 69 13.99 1.88 -18.19
N ILE A 70 13.36 0.93 -17.52
CA ILE A 70 13.91 -0.40 -17.28
C ILE A 70 12.90 -1.42 -17.81
N HIS A 71 13.21 -2.08 -18.91
CA HIS A 71 12.39 -3.17 -19.43
C HIS A 71 12.79 -4.49 -18.80
N LYS A 72 11.83 -5.27 -18.34
CA LYS A 72 12.06 -6.60 -17.78
C LYS A 72 10.95 -7.59 -18.15
N PRO A 73 11.23 -8.90 -18.12
CA PRO A 73 10.18 -9.90 -18.23
C PRO A 73 9.11 -9.71 -17.15
N ASN A 74 7.83 -9.96 -17.50
CA ASN A 74 6.72 -9.80 -16.55
C ASN A 74 6.92 -10.64 -15.28
N GLY A 75 6.91 -9.97 -14.14
CA GLY A 75 7.03 -10.56 -12.80
C GLY A 75 5.92 -10.08 -11.84
N GLY A 76 5.04 -9.19 -12.33
CA GLY A 76 3.95 -8.59 -11.57
C GLY A 76 4.34 -7.34 -10.81
N LEU A 77 3.32 -6.61 -10.34
CA LEU A 77 3.43 -5.28 -9.71
C LEU A 77 4.46 -5.21 -8.58
N SER A 78 4.43 -6.18 -7.65
CA SER A 78 5.41 -6.30 -6.56
C SER A 78 6.83 -6.43 -7.05
N ASP A 79 7.05 -7.20 -8.12
CA ASP A 79 8.39 -7.41 -8.67
C ASP A 79 8.89 -6.13 -9.34
N ALA A 80 8.05 -5.42 -10.09
CA ALA A 80 8.38 -4.15 -10.71
C ALA A 80 8.74 -3.08 -9.66
N ARG A 81 7.94 -2.92 -8.58
CA ARG A 81 8.26 -1.99 -7.49
C ARG A 81 9.55 -2.35 -6.76
N ASN A 82 9.79 -3.63 -6.49
CA ASN A 82 11.04 -4.09 -5.88
C ASN A 82 12.24 -3.85 -6.79
N TYR A 83 12.06 -4.01 -8.09
CA TYR A 83 13.11 -3.71 -9.06
C TYR A 83 13.46 -2.22 -9.05
N GLY A 84 12.46 -1.35 -9.07
CA GLY A 84 12.65 0.09 -8.91
C GLY A 84 13.34 0.45 -7.58
N LEU A 85 12.91 -0.16 -6.45
CA LEU A 85 13.57 0.05 -5.16
C LEU A 85 15.07 -0.32 -5.17
N CYS A 86 15.43 -1.37 -5.90
CA CYS A 86 16.85 -1.75 -6.04
C CYS A 86 17.68 -0.73 -6.80
N HIS A 87 17.09 -0.02 -7.78
CA HIS A 87 17.78 0.95 -8.66
C HIS A 87 17.65 2.39 -8.18
N ALA A 88 16.75 2.69 -7.26
CA ALA A 88 16.54 4.03 -6.72
C ALA A 88 17.82 4.58 -6.06
N GLN A 89 18.22 5.82 -6.43
CA GLN A 89 19.37 6.52 -5.88
C GLN A 89 18.98 7.60 -4.87
N GLY A 90 17.71 8.00 -4.84
CA GLY A 90 17.19 9.04 -3.99
C GLY A 90 17.15 8.65 -2.52
N GLU A 91 17.40 9.63 -1.64
CA GLU A 91 17.27 9.49 -0.20
C GLU A 91 15.85 9.07 0.19
N TYR A 92 14.87 9.59 -0.56
CA TYR A 92 13.47 9.22 -0.41
C TYR A 92 12.92 8.61 -1.70
N ILE A 93 11.94 7.72 -1.54
CA ILE A 93 11.28 7.00 -2.63
C ILE A 93 9.76 7.10 -2.52
N LEU A 94 9.12 7.35 -3.65
CA LEU A 94 7.67 7.30 -3.84
C LEU A 94 7.35 6.21 -4.85
N PHE A 95 6.40 5.33 -4.55
CA PHE A 95 5.85 4.37 -5.51
C PHE A 95 4.55 4.93 -6.07
N MET A 96 4.48 5.05 -7.39
CA MET A 96 3.35 5.65 -8.08
C MET A 96 2.76 4.67 -9.07
N ASP A 97 1.47 4.37 -8.98
CA ASP A 97 0.83 3.53 -9.99
C ASP A 97 0.70 4.30 -11.30
N GLY A 98 1.06 3.65 -12.41
CA GLY A 98 1.22 4.33 -13.70
C GLY A 98 -0.08 4.79 -14.36
N ASP A 99 -1.25 4.48 -13.77
CA ASP A 99 -2.57 4.97 -14.17
C ASP A 99 -3.07 6.17 -13.32
N ASP A 100 -2.33 6.52 -12.27
CA ASP A 100 -2.61 7.62 -11.36
C ASP A 100 -1.71 8.84 -11.63
N TRP A 101 -1.86 9.94 -10.87
CA TRP A 101 -0.98 11.11 -11.01
C TRP A 101 -0.83 11.89 -9.71
N LEU A 102 0.27 12.65 -9.59
CA LEU A 102 0.52 13.54 -8.46
C LEU A 102 -0.29 14.83 -8.56
N ALA A 103 -0.65 15.36 -7.42
CA ALA A 103 -1.15 16.73 -7.33
C ALA A 103 -0.02 17.74 -7.64
N GLU A 104 -0.41 18.93 -8.06
CA GLU A 104 0.55 19.98 -8.40
C GLU A 104 1.33 20.48 -7.17
N ASN A 105 2.63 20.72 -7.33
CA ASN A 105 3.48 21.37 -6.33
C ASN A 105 3.56 20.66 -4.97
N VAL A 106 3.41 19.34 -4.91
CA VAL A 106 3.41 18.59 -3.65
C VAL A 106 4.79 18.05 -3.25
N CYS A 107 5.62 17.68 -4.22
CA CYS A 107 6.92 17.05 -3.93
C CYS A 107 7.87 17.92 -3.10
N PRO A 108 8.01 19.25 -3.33
CA PRO A 108 8.88 20.06 -2.51
C PRO A 108 8.51 20.05 -1.03
N GLY A 109 7.22 20.23 -0.72
CA GLY A 109 6.73 20.22 0.65
C GLY A 109 6.89 18.87 1.33
N LEU A 110 6.62 17.78 0.60
CA LEU A 110 6.79 16.41 1.11
C LEU A 110 8.26 16.11 1.42
N LEU A 111 9.16 16.43 0.49
CA LEU A 111 10.59 16.17 0.66
C LEU A 111 11.17 17.05 1.77
N GLN A 112 10.80 18.31 1.84
CA GLN A 112 11.22 19.22 2.91
C GLN A 112 10.80 18.67 4.29
N MET A 113 9.54 18.25 4.45
CA MET A 113 9.04 17.65 5.68
C MET A 113 9.80 16.36 6.02
N ALA A 114 10.02 15.50 5.04
CA ALA A 114 10.74 14.25 5.20
C ALA A 114 12.17 14.47 5.72
N LEU A 115 12.88 15.44 5.14
CA LEU A 115 14.25 15.79 5.52
C LEU A 115 14.31 16.45 6.91
N GLN A 116 13.45 17.46 7.17
CA GLN A 116 13.41 18.17 8.46
C GLN A 116 13.14 17.23 9.63
N ASP A 117 12.16 16.34 9.46
CA ASP A 117 11.76 15.40 10.49
C ASP A 117 12.57 14.09 10.45
N ARG A 118 13.49 13.92 9.50
CA ARG A 118 14.20 12.65 9.25
C ARG A 118 13.20 11.48 9.26
N ALA A 119 12.09 11.67 8.56
CA ALA A 119 10.99 10.74 8.59
C ALA A 119 11.37 9.40 7.93
N ASP A 120 10.95 8.29 8.51
CA ASP A 120 10.99 6.99 7.83
C ASP A 120 9.86 6.90 6.80
N VAL A 121 8.70 7.53 7.13
CA VAL A 121 7.53 7.57 6.26
C VAL A 121 6.82 8.92 6.43
N VAL A 122 6.52 9.59 5.32
CA VAL A 122 5.56 10.71 5.28
C VAL A 122 4.28 10.23 4.63
N ILE A 123 3.13 10.52 5.22
CA ILE A 123 1.81 10.08 4.76
C ILE A 123 0.98 11.28 4.34
N GLY A 124 0.53 11.29 3.09
CA GLY A 124 -0.38 12.29 2.56
C GLY A 124 -1.80 11.78 2.35
N LYS A 125 -2.69 12.66 1.89
CA LYS A 125 -4.03 12.31 1.48
C LYS A 125 -4.04 11.86 0.02
N ALA A 126 -4.99 10.97 -0.32
CA ALA A 126 -5.30 10.61 -1.70
C ALA A 126 -6.66 11.19 -2.08
N HIS A 127 -6.74 11.75 -3.28
CA HIS A 127 -7.99 12.18 -3.88
C HIS A 127 -8.49 11.07 -4.81
N PHE A 128 -9.74 10.67 -4.64
CA PHE A 128 -10.39 9.66 -5.50
C PHE A 128 -11.27 10.39 -6.50
N LEU A 129 -11.11 10.12 -7.80
CA LEU A 129 -11.92 10.75 -8.84
C LEU A 129 -13.40 10.46 -8.69
N ARG A 130 -13.74 9.26 -8.27
CA ARG A 130 -15.09 8.90 -7.87
C ARG A 130 -15.17 8.91 -6.36
N GLU A 131 -16.03 9.75 -5.81
CA GLU A 131 -16.28 9.81 -4.36
C GLU A 131 -16.73 8.45 -3.84
N GLU A 132 -16.02 7.97 -2.82
CA GLU A 132 -16.40 6.80 -2.07
C GLU A 132 -16.67 7.21 -0.60
N PRO A 133 -17.91 7.03 -0.10
CA PRO A 133 -18.28 7.48 1.25
C PRO A 133 -17.36 6.94 2.37
N VAL A 134 -16.85 5.73 2.19
CA VAL A 134 -15.92 5.12 3.15
C VAL A 134 -14.59 5.90 3.22
N MET A 135 -14.16 6.48 2.11
CA MET A 135 -12.91 7.26 2.02
C MET A 135 -13.03 8.60 2.71
N THR A 136 -14.16 9.29 2.50
CA THR A 136 -14.47 10.57 3.16
C THR A 136 -14.50 10.40 4.69
N CYS A 137 -15.15 9.35 5.20
CA CYS A 137 -15.17 9.05 6.64
C CYS A 137 -13.77 8.81 7.22
N TRP A 138 -12.87 8.20 6.44
CA TRP A 138 -11.51 7.96 6.90
C TRP A 138 -10.69 9.26 6.99
N GLU A 139 -10.74 10.12 5.96
CA GLU A 139 -10.06 11.43 5.99
C GLU A 139 -10.51 12.27 7.18
N GLU A 140 -11.82 12.34 7.43
CA GLU A 140 -12.36 13.00 8.63
C GLU A 140 -11.86 12.37 9.94
N ALA A 141 -11.75 11.04 10.00
CA ALA A 141 -11.26 10.36 11.19
C ALA A 141 -9.78 10.68 11.45
N VAL A 142 -8.98 10.79 10.38
CA VAL A 142 -7.57 11.21 10.49
C VAL A 142 -7.48 12.65 10.99
N GLU A 143 -8.22 13.57 10.42
CA GLU A 143 -8.22 14.99 10.81
C GLU A 143 -8.60 15.20 12.30
N LYS A 144 -9.56 14.41 12.79
CA LYS A 144 -10.00 14.48 14.19
C LYS A 144 -9.00 13.87 15.18
N ASN A 145 -8.19 12.91 14.76
CA ASN A 145 -7.40 12.08 15.68
C ASN A 145 -5.88 12.28 15.56
N PHE A 146 -5.40 12.90 14.48
CA PHE A 146 -3.99 13.14 14.28
C PHE A 146 -3.68 14.64 14.21
N THR A 147 -2.52 15.00 14.70
CA THR A 147 -1.95 16.34 14.50
C THR A 147 -0.98 16.24 13.32
N PHE A 148 -1.24 17.01 12.27
CA PHE A 148 -0.33 17.10 11.14
C PHE A 148 1.01 17.69 11.56
N HIS A 149 2.06 17.40 10.83
CA HIS A 149 3.44 17.87 11.10
C HIS A 149 3.95 17.43 12.49
N THR A 150 3.41 16.35 13.03
CA THR A 150 3.86 15.74 14.28
C THR A 150 4.48 14.37 13.98
N VAL A 151 5.60 14.10 14.63
CA VAL A 151 6.28 12.81 14.49
C VAL A 151 5.66 11.78 15.42
N TYR A 152 5.15 10.70 14.86
CA TYR A 152 4.65 9.52 15.58
C TYR A 152 5.61 8.35 15.36
N THR A 153 5.67 7.40 16.27
CA THR A 153 6.18 6.07 15.90
C THR A 153 5.14 5.35 15.03
N GLY A 154 5.58 4.49 14.14
CA GLY A 154 4.65 3.75 13.28
C GLY A 154 3.68 2.87 14.10
N LYS A 155 4.10 2.39 15.29
CA LYS A 155 3.23 1.65 16.22
C LYS A 155 2.14 2.53 16.83
N GLU A 156 2.45 3.77 17.20
CA GLU A 156 1.45 4.75 17.68
C GLU A 156 0.47 5.09 16.56
N TYR A 157 0.98 5.34 15.35
CA TYR A 157 0.16 5.60 14.19
C TYR A 157 -0.80 4.44 13.91
N LEU A 158 -0.30 3.21 13.83
CA LEU A 158 -1.11 2.00 13.65
C LEU A 158 -2.19 1.84 14.72
N LEU A 159 -1.82 2.03 15.99
CA LEU A 159 -2.77 1.90 17.09
C LEU A 159 -3.90 2.90 16.96
N LYS A 160 -3.60 4.16 16.67
CA LYS A 160 -4.60 5.22 16.44
C LYS A 160 -5.50 4.90 15.24
N CYS A 161 -4.94 4.51 14.09
CA CYS A 161 -5.71 4.11 12.91
C CYS A 161 -6.70 2.98 13.22
N LEU A 162 -6.26 1.94 13.93
CA LEU A 162 -7.10 0.80 14.31
C LEU A 162 -8.17 1.15 15.37
N GLN A 163 -8.02 2.26 16.06
CA GLN A 163 -9.01 2.76 17.01
C GLN A 163 -10.08 3.62 16.33
N THR A 164 -9.75 4.27 15.22
CA THR A 164 -10.57 5.34 14.62
C THR A 164 -11.26 4.95 13.31
N GLY A 165 -10.99 3.81 12.72
CA GLY A 165 -11.70 3.43 11.52
C GLY A 165 -10.91 2.58 10.52
N GLY A 166 -9.71 2.18 10.90
CA GLY A 166 -8.90 1.30 10.07
C GLY A 166 -7.66 1.95 9.47
N LEU A 167 -6.83 1.11 8.92
CA LEU A 167 -5.56 1.48 8.32
C LEU A 167 -5.74 1.65 6.81
N ARG A 168 -5.17 2.72 6.27
CA ARG A 168 -5.02 2.92 4.81
C ARG A 168 -3.69 2.33 4.38
N VAL A 169 -3.72 1.59 3.29
CA VAL A 169 -2.57 0.78 2.87
C VAL A 169 -1.99 1.19 1.53
N GLU A 170 -2.66 2.06 0.78
CA GLU A 170 -2.27 2.50 -0.56
C GLU A 170 -0.87 3.12 -0.56
N VAL A 171 0.06 2.50 -1.25
CA VAL A 171 1.48 2.90 -1.22
C VAL A 171 1.76 4.24 -1.92
N GLY A 172 0.94 4.63 -2.90
CA GLY A 172 1.10 5.87 -3.65
C GLY A 172 0.93 7.15 -2.81
N ARG A 173 0.37 7.03 -1.61
CA ARG A 173 0.24 8.14 -0.66
C ARG A 173 1.36 8.23 0.38
N HIS A 174 2.37 7.39 0.28
CA HIS A 174 3.46 7.30 1.24
C HIS A 174 4.79 7.63 0.58
N LEU A 175 5.50 8.62 1.12
CA LEU A 175 6.90 8.85 0.83
C LEU A 175 7.75 8.10 1.85
N TYR A 176 8.68 7.28 1.40
CA TYR A 176 9.51 6.43 2.27
C TYR A 176 10.97 6.86 2.23
N ARG A 177 11.68 6.77 3.34
CA ARG A 177 13.13 6.87 3.34
C ARG A 177 13.73 5.60 2.75
N THR A 178 14.43 5.70 1.63
CA THR A 178 14.94 4.55 0.87
C THR A 178 15.87 3.68 1.71
N GLY A 179 16.80 4.31 2.46
CA GLY A 179 17.70 3.60 3.35
C GLY A 179 16.99 2.84 4.47
N PHE A 180 15.87 3.36 4.99
CA PHE A 180 15.05 2.66 5.97
C PHE A 180 14.44 1.39 5.39
N LEU A 181 13.87 1.44 4.18
CA LEU A 181 13.31 0.25 3.53
C LEU A 181 14.38 -0.81 3.29
N ARG A 182 15.53 -0.42 2.76
CA ARG A 182 16.65 -1.34 2.45
C ARG A 182 17.26 -1.96 3.71
N ALA A 183 17.54 -1.16 4.72
CA ALA A 183 18.15 -1.63 5.98
C ALA A 183 17.27 -2.65 6.73
N ASN A 184 15.94 -2.55 6.58
CA ASN A 184 14.99 -3.45 7.23
C ASN A 184 14.49 -4.58 6.31
N GLY A 185 15.02 -4.71 5.09
CA GLY A 185 14.59 -5.74 4.13
C GLY A 185 13.12 -5.63 3.73
N LEU A 186 12.58 -4.41 3.72
CA LEU A 186 11.17 -4.14 3.41
C LEU A 186 10.97 -4.12 1.90
N GLN A 187 10.47 -5.22 1.39
CA GLN A 187 10.13 -5.42 -0.02
C GLN A 187 8.68 -5.88 -0.14
N PHE A 188 8.07 -5.63 -1.31
CA PHE A 188 6.74 -6.13 -1.65
C PHE A 188 6.77 -7.65 -1.85
N CYS A 189 5.77 -8.35 -1.35
CA CYS A 189 5.64 -9.79 -1.51
C CYS A 189 5.25 -10.11 -2.96
N LYS A 190 6.11 -10.87 -3.67
CA LYS A 190 5.89 -11.21 -5.08
C LYS A 190 4.77 -12.23 -5.26
N GLY A 191 4.06 -12.11 -6.39
CA GLY A 191 3.09 -13.12 -6.85
C GLY A 191 1.75 -13.09 -6.13
N ILE A 192 1.46 -12.06 -5.34
CA ILE A 192 0.17 -11.82 -4.70
C ILE A 192 -0.50 -10.56 -5.25
N LEU A 193 -1.83 -10.53 -5.22
CA LEU A 193 -2.64 -9.33 -5.41
C LEU A 193 -2.87 -8.66 -4.05
N HIS A 194 -3.02 -7.32 -4.02
CA HIS A 194 -3.16 -6.53 -2.78
C HIS A 194 -1.90 -6.60 -1.89
N GLU A 195 -0.74 -6.49 -2.51
CA GLU A 195 0.56 -6.51 -1.86
C GLU A 195 0.75 -5.37 -0.84
N ASP A 196 0.02 -4.28 -1.02
CA ASP A 196 -0.05 -3.12 -0.13
C ASP A 196 -0.66 -3.48 1.24
N GLU A 197 -1.67 -4.36 1.28
CA GLU A 197 -2.25 -4.89 2.52
C GLU A 197 -1.22 -5.65 3.37
N GLU A 198 -0.20 -6.21 2.74
CA GLU A 198 0.90 -6.93 3.41
C GLU A 198 2.07 -6.00 3.73
N PHE A 199 2.47 -5.15 2.79
CA PHE A 199 3.66 -4.29 2.87
C PHE A 199 3.50 -3.18 3.89
N THR A 200 2.43 -2.39 3.82
CA THR A 200 2.24 -1.19 4.64
C THR A 200 2.25 -1.47 6.14
N PRO A 201 1.56 -2.50 6.67
CA PRO A 201 1.66 -2.82 8.10
C PRO A 201 3.08 -3.20 8.53
N ARG A 202 3.84 -3.92 7.70
CA ARG A 202 5.24 -4.28 8.02
C ARG A 202 6.14 -3.06 8.09
N VAL A 203 5.99 -2.13 7.16
CA VAL A 203 6.71 -0.86 7.16
C VAL A 203 6.41 -0.08 8.44
N LEU A 204 5.14 0.13 8.75
CA LEU A 204 4.72 0.91 9.90
C LEU A 204 5.11 0.27 11.24
N LEU A 205 5.13 -1.06 11.34
CA LEU A 205 5.60 -1.74 12.55
C LEU A 205 7.08 -1.48 12.86
N GLN A 206 7.89 -1.16 11.86
CA GLN A 206 9.33 -0.91 11.99
C GLN A 206 9.67 0.59 12.02
N ALA A 207 8.84 1.43 11.41
CA ALA A 207 9.07 2.88 11.35
C ALA A 207 9.10 3.52 12.74
N GLN A 208 10.11 4.34 12.98
CA GLN A 208 10.28 5.11 14.21
C GLN A 208 9.78 6.55 14.06
N ARG A 209 9.73 7.05 12.83
CA ARG A 209 9.39 8.43 12.51
C ARG A 209 8.39 8.49 11.36
N VAL A 210 7.12 8.59 11.70
CA VAL A 210 6.00 8.73 10.77
C VAL A 210 5.40 10.12 10.92
N VAL A 211 5.31 10.86 9.83
CA VAL A 211 4.74 12.21 9.81
C VAL A 211 3.55 12.24 8.85
N LEU A 212 2.50 12.95 9.23
CA LEU A 212 1.33 13.13 8.38
C LEU A 212 1.29 14.55 7.83
N THR A 213 1.03 14.70 6.54
CA THR A 213 0.65 15.98 5.93
C THR A 213 -0.85 16.01 5.67
N GLY A 214 -1.46 17.18 5.80
CA GLY A 214 -2.86 17.40 5.42
C GLY A 214 -3.07 17.59 3.92
N GLN A 215 -2.00 17.57 3.11
CA GLN A 215 -2.07 17.81 1.68
C GLN A 215 -2.56 16.58 0.92
N GLU A 216 -3.39 16.80 -0.09
CA GLU A 216 -3.68 15.84 -1.14
C GLU A 216 -2.45 15.76 -2.05
N ILE A 217 -1.83 14.58 -2.09
CA ILE A 217 -0.60 14.39 -2.84
C ILE A 217 -0.78 13.54 -4.09
N TYR A 218 -1.89 12.80 -4.15
CA TYR A 218 -2.07 11.70 -5.06
C TYR A 218 -3.52 11.61 -5.55
N TYR A 219 -3.71 11.57 -6.86
CA TYR A 219 -5.00 11.37 -7.50
C TYR A 219 -5.13 9.92 -7.96
N TYR A 220 -6.11 9.23 -7.40
CA TYR A 220 -6.40 7.83 -7.71
C TYR A 220 -7.50 7.72 -8.76
N ASP A 221 -7.17 7.15 -9.94
CA ASP A 221 -8.14 6.91 -11.02
C ASP A 221 -8.95 5.63 -10.77
N ASN A 222 -9.93 5.72 -9.88
CA ASN A 222 -10.86 4.63 -9.61
C ASN A 222 -12.01 4.51 -10.62
N CYS A 223 -11.96 5.21 -11.77
CA CYS A 223 -12.95 5.14 -12.84
C CYS A 223 -12.48 4.26 -14.01
N ARG A 224 -11.22 3.85 -14.03
CA ARG A 224 -10.61 3.15 -15.15
C ARG A 224 -11.27 1.81 -15.43
N ALA A 225 -11.67 1.59 -16.69
CA ALA A 225 -12.10 0.28 -17.18
C ALA A 225 -10.89 -0.69 -17.16
N GLY A 226 -11.06 -1.87 -16.58
CA GLY A 226 -9.99 -2.89 -16.46
C GLY A 226 -9.09 -2.72 -15.23
N SER A 227 -9.38 -1.80 -14.31
CA SER A 227 -8.71 -1.73 -13.01
C SER A 227 -8.84 -3.07 -12.27
N ILE A 228 -7.74 -3.50 -11.66
CA ILE A 228 -7.72 -4.72 -10.82
C ILE A 228 -8.74 -4.62 -9.68
N THR A 229 -9.02 -3.41 -9.19
CA THR A 229 -9.97 -3.17 -8.10
C THR A 229 -11.44 -3.31 -8.52
N HIS A 230 -11.78 -3.03 -9.79
CA HIS A 230 -13.14 -3.04 -10.33
C HIS A 230 -13.56 -4.33 -11.04
N ALA A 231 -12.65 -5.28 -11.23
CA ALA A 231 -13.04 -6.57 -11.83
C ALA A 231 -14.14 -7.22 -10.99
N GLU A 232 -15.29 -7.47 -11.62
CA GLU A 232 -16.51 -7.99 -10.97
C GLU A 232 -16.21 -9.19 -10.07
N GLY A 233 -16.56 -9.06 -8.79
CA GLY A 233 -16.56 -10.11 -7.79
C GLY A 233 -15.17 -10.48 -7.23
N LEU A 234 -15.19 -11.17 -6.08
CA LEU A 234 -14.00 -11.79 -5.50
C LEU A 234 -13.67 -13.07 -6.29
N SER A 235 -12.66 -12.98 -7.18
CA SER A 235 -12.14 -14.20 -7.82
C SER A 235 -11.47 -15.12 -6.79
N THR A 236 -11.45 -16.42 -7.06
CA THR A 236 -10.76 -17.41 -6.22
C THR A 236 -9.32 -17.01 -5.92
N ARG A 237 -8.59 -16.49 -6.91
CA ARG A 237 -7.21 -16.00 -6.75
C ARG A 237 -7.11 -14.85 -5.75
N ARG A 238 -7.96 -13.83 -5.84
CA ARG A 238 -7.95 -12.69 -4.91
C ARG A 238 -8.17 -13.13 -3.47
N VAL A 239 -9.11 -14.04 -3.27
CA VAL A 239 -9.39 -14.60 -1.93
C VAL A 239 -8.21 -15.41 -1.42
N GLN A 240 -7.60 -16.25 -2.25
CA GLN A 240 -6.41 -17.02 -1.89
C GLN A 240 -5.24 -16.12 -1.51
N ASP A 241 -4.99 -15.06 -2.29
CA ASP A 241 -3.90 -14.12 -2.01
C ASP A 241 -4.15 -13.34 -0.70
N ARG A 242 -5.39 -12.86 -0.47
CA ARG A 242 -5.76 -12.26 0.82
C ARG A 242 -5.56 -13.20 2.00
N LEU A 243 -5.95 -14.47 1.86
CA LEU A 243 -5.73 -15.44 2.93
C LEU A 243 -4.23 -15.67 3.21
N ARG A 244 -3.39 -15.69 2.16
CA ARG A 244 -1.91 -15.75 2.31
C ARG A 244 -1.37 -14.52 3.05
N ILE A 245 -1.85 -13.33 2.69
CA ILE A 245 -1.51 -12.07 3.38
C ILE A 245 -1.90 -12.15 4.85
N TYR A 246 -3.12 -12.59 5.16
CA TYR A 246 -3.61 -12.67 6.53
C TYR A 246 -2.84 -13.71 7.35
N ASP A 247 -2.41 -14.81 6.75
CA ASP A 247 -1.56 -15.81 7.40
C ASP A 247 -0.16 -15.24 7.69
N SER A 248 0.47 -14.53 6.74
CA SER A 248 1.75 -13.85 6.92
C SER A 248 1.68 -12.82 8.06
N LEU A 249 0.69 -11.92 8.01
CA LEU A 249 0.49 -10.90 9.04
C LEU A 249 0.14 -11.52 10.41
N ALA A 250 -0.58 -12.63 10.45
CA ALA A 250 -0.90 -13.32 11.70
C ALA A 250 0.36 -13.76 12.44
N GLU A 251 1.35 -14.29 11.74
CA GLU A 251 2.62 -14.68 12.35
C GLU A 251 3.39 -13.46 12.89
N ILE A 252 3.46 -12.39 12.09
CA ILE A 252 4.12 -11.13 12.50
C ILE A 252 3.43 -10.55 13.75
N TYR A 253 2.11 -10.52 13.77
CA TYR A 253 1.34 -9.91 14.86
C TYR A 253 1.38 -10.69 16.19
N ARG A 254 1.86 -11.93 16.20
CA ARG A 254 1.98 -12.75 17.45
C ARG A 254 2.91 -12.11 18.47
N THR A 255 3.95 -11.42 18.03
CA THR A 255 5.02 -10.91 18.88
C THR A 255 5.07 -9.39 19.00
N VAL A 256 4.17 -8.65 18.29
CA VAL A 256 4.20 -7.18 18.28
C VAL A 256 3.97 -6.59 19.67
N PRO A 257 4.89 -5.79 20.22
CA PRO A 257 4.67 -4.96 21.39
C PRO A 257 4.12 -3.57 20.98
N PRO A 258 3.35 -2.90 21.86
CA PRO A 258 2.77 -3.38 23.10
C PRO A 258 1.55 -4.29 22.91
N ARG A 259 1.13 -4.99 23.98
CA ARG A 259 -0.03 -5.89 23.96
C ARG A 259 -1.31 -5.23 23.42
N ALA A 260 -1.49 -3.95 23.70
CA ALA A 260 -2.66 -3.19 23.20
C ALA A 260 -2.70 -3.14 21.67
N LEU A 261 -1.59 -2.79 21.02
CA LEU A 261 -1.46 -2.78 19.56
C LEU A 261 -1.66 -4.18 18.98
N ARG A 262 -0.95 -5.18 19.52
CA ARG A 262 -1.09 -6.57 19.08
C ARG A 262 -2.54 -7.03 19.06
N ARG A 263 -3.31 -6.78 20.13
CA ARG A 263 -4.73 -7.15 20.21
C ARG A 263 -5.57 -6.45 19.14
N ARG A 264 -5.28 -5.19 18.83
CA ARG A 264 -6.00 -4.43 17.79
C ARG A 264 -5.68 -4.96 16.40
N LEU A 265 -4.41 -5.22 16.10
CA LEU A 265 -3.98 -5.82 14.85
C LEU A 265 -4.62 -7.20 14.61
N GLN A 266 -4.65 -8.04 15.65
CA GLN A 266 -5.28 -9.35 15.59
C GLN A 266 -6.81 -9.25 15.39
N ASP A 267 -7.49 -8.33 16.08
CA ASP A 267 -8.92 -8.12 15.93
C ASP A 267 -9.29 -7.57 14.54
N ASP A 268 -8.46 -6.66 13.98
CA ASP A 268 -8.60 -6.16 12.61
C ASP A 268 -8.41 -7.29 11.59
N LEU A 269 -7.39 -8.11 11.76
CA LEU A 269 -7.15 -9.27 10.90
C LEU A 269 -8.31 -10.26 10.94
N CYS A 270 -8.86 -10.53 12.14
CA CYS A 270 -10.07 -11.32 12.29
C CYS A 270 -11.24 -10.71 11.51
N TRP A 271 -11.42 -9.39 11.56
CA TRP A 271 -12.47 -8.70 10.80
C TRP A 271 -12.31 -8.88 9.30
N LYS A 272 -11.11 -8.61 8.77
CA LYS A 272 -10.79 -8.77 7.35
C LYS A 272 -11.08 -10.19 6.85
N TYR A 273 -10.68 -11.18 7.64
CA TYR A 273 -10.95 -12.58 7.32
C TYR A 273 -12.46 -12.90 7.31
N LEU A 274 -13.20 -12.45 8.33
CA LEU A 274 -14.64 -12.66 8.41
C LEU A 274 -15.41 -11.92 7.31
N ASP A 275 -14.99 -10.71 6.94
CA ASP A 275 -15.55 -9.97 5.80
C ASP A 275 -15.32 -10.72 4.48
N CYS A 276 -14.11 -11.21 4.26
CA CYS A 276 -13.81 -12.06 3.11
C CYS A 276 -14.68 -13.33 3.07
N ALA A 277 -14.82 -14.01 4.21
CA ALA A 277 -15.64 -15.22 4.32
C ALA A 277 -17.15 -14.97 4.19
N ALA A 278 -17.64 -13.79 4.51
CA ALA A 278 -19.02 -13.40 4.27
C ALA A 278 -19.31 -13.26 2.77
N ARG A 279 -18.39 -12.62 2.04
CA ARG A 279 -18.56 -12.32 0.61
C ARG A 279 -18.22 -13.49 -0.31
N PHE A 280 -17.34 -14.40 0.12
CA PHE A 280 -16.87 -15.54 -0.67
C PHE A 280 -17.05 -16.85 0.07
N ASP A 281 -17.41 -17.93 -0.64
CA ASP A 281 -17.49 -19.26 -0.05
C ASP A 281 -16.09 -19.88 0.11
N CYS A 282 -15.46 -19.58 1.25
CA CYS A 282 -14.13 -20.10 1.56
C CYS A 282 -14.05 -21.62 1.78
N ARG A 283 -15.19 -22.34 1.81
CA ARG A 283 -15.21 -23.81 2.07
C ARG A 283 -14.51 -24.60 0.96
N THR A 284 -14.46 -24.03 -0.23
CA THR A 284 -13.80 -24.64 -1.40
C THR A 284 -12.28 -24.43 -1.44
N LEU A 285 -11.74 -23.60 -0.52
CA LEU A 285 -10.33 -23.26 -0.51
C LEU A 285 -9.49 -24.23 0.32
N PRO A 286 -8.26 -24.56 -0.13
CA PRO A 286 -7.31 -25.32 0.67
C PRO A 286 -7.02 -24.63 2.01
N GLY A 287 -6.94 -25.41 3.10
CA GLY A 287 -6.61 -24.87 4.44
C GLY A 287 -7.73 -24.13 5.14
N TYR A 288 -8.92 -24.09 4.57
CA TYR A 288 -10.10 -23.42 5.16
C TYR A 288 -10.39 -23.81 6.62
N CYS A 289 -10.33 -25.08 6.94
CA CYS A 289 -10.67 -25.57 8.27
C CYS A 289 -9.75 -25.06 9.40
N PRO A 290 -8.42 -25.10 9.27
CA PRO A 290 -7.50 -24.51 10.22
C PRO A 290 -7.68 -23.00 10.39
N GLN A 291 -7.88 -22.26 9.28
CA GLN A 291 -8.10 -20.81 9.31
C GLN A 291 -9.36 -20.43 10.08
N ARG A 292 -10.45 -21.18 9.92
CA ARG A 292 -11.71 -20.98 10.64
C ARG A 292 -11.54 -20.98 12.16
N LEU A 293 -10.75 -21.90 12.69
CA LEU A 293 -10.47 -22.01 14.13
C LEU A 293 -9.49 -20.91 14.60
N ARG A 294 -8.56 -20.52 13.76
CA ARG A 294 -7.59 -19.44 14.05
C ARG A 294 -8.27 -18.11 14.36
N MET A 295 -9.38 -17.79 13.68
CA MET A 295 -10.12 -16.55 13.88
C MET A 295 -10.71 -16.40 15.27
N LEU A 296 -11.05 -17.49 15.95
CA LEU A 296 -11.50 -17.46 17.34
C LEU A 296 -10.45 -16.89 18.30
N GLN A 297 -9.16 -17.14 18.01
CA GLN A 297 -8.04 -16.67 18.83
C GLN A 297 -7.78 -15.18 18.63
N PHE A 298 -8.07 -14.65 17.45
CA PHE A 298 -7.80 -13.25 17.09
C PHE A 298 -8.92 -12.30 17.50
N ALA A 299 -10.14 -12.80 17.67
CA ALA A 299 -11.30 -12.00 18.06
C ALA A 299 -11.14 -11.43 19.48
N CYS A 300 -10.96 -10.11 19.62
CA CYS A 300 -10.71 -9.45 20.89
C CYS A 300 -11.95 -8.79 21.49
N THR A 301 -12.89 -8.30 20.64
CA THR A 301 -14.12 -7.65 21.11
C THR A 301 -15.26 -8.65 21.25
N PRO A 302 -16.24 -8.43 22.17
CA PRO A 302 -17.40 -9.33 22.31
C PRO A 302 -18.15 -9.55 20.99
N ARG A 303 -18.38 -8.46 20.23
CA ARG A 303 -19.04 -8.51 18.93
C ARG A 303 -18.27 -9.37 17.93
N ARG A 304 -16.92 -9.22 17.89
CA ARG A 304 -16.05 -9.99 17.00
C ARG A 304 -16.03 -11.46 17.41
N ARG A 305 -15.97 -11.75 18.71
CA ARG A 305 -16.01 -13.12 19.23
C ARG A 305 -17.32 -13.84 18.86
N ALA A 306 -18.46 -13.16 18.98
CA ALA A 306 -19.74 -13.73 18.57
C ALA A 306 -19.76 -14.06 17.07
N LYS A 307 -19.27 -13.15 16.19
CA LYS A 307 -19.17 -13.40 14.76
C LYS A 307 -18.20 -14.54 14.44
N ALA A 308 -17.03 -14.58 15.07
CA ALA A 308 -16.06 -15.66 14.88
C ALA A 308 -16.59 -17.02 15.37
N ALA A 309 -17.31 -17.05 16.49
CA ALA A 309 -17.96 -18.25 17.00
C ALA A 309 -19.05 -18.75 16.02
N LEU A 310 -19.91 -17.86 15.53
CA LEU A 310 -20.92 -18.22 14.53
C LEU A 310 -20.27 -18.79 13.26
N PHE A 311 -19.20 -18.14 12.77
CA PHE A 311 -18.43 -18.64 11.62
C PHE A 311 -17.80 -20.02 11.88
N ALA A 312 -17.25 -20.23 13.08
CA ALA A 312 -16.66 -21.52 13.47
C ALA A 312 -17.69 -22.65 13.54
N LEU A 313 -18.89 -22.34 14.02
CA LEU A 313 -19.99 -23.33 14.15
C LEU A 313 -20.65 -23.63 12.80
N SER A 314 -21.03 -22.58 12.08
CA SER A 314 -21.73 -22.72 10.79
C SER A 314 -21.37 -21.57 9.84
N PRO A 315 -20.39 -21.79 8.92
CA PRO A 315 -20.05 -20.79 7.90
C PRO A 315 -21.22 -20.40 7.01
N GLU A 316 -22.11 -21.33 6.75
CA GLU A 316 -23.32 -21.08 5.93
C GLU A 316 -24.29 -20.13 6.64
N LEU A 317 -24.60 -20.41 7.91
CA LEU A 317 -25.42 -19.51 8.71
C LEU A 317 -24.77 -18.15 8.90
N PHE A 318 -23.44 -18.11 9.13
CA PHE A 318 -22.67 -16.87 9.21
C PHE A 318 -22.85 -16.02 7.94
N ARG A 319 -22.69 -16.62 6.74
CA ARG A 319 -22.87 -15.90 5.47
C ARG A 319 -24.29 -15.37 5.30
N ARG A 320 -25.31 -16.16 5.64
CA ARG A 320 -26.72 -15.70 5.61
C ARG A 320 -26.95 -14.50 6.51
N VAL A 321 -26.44 -14.53 7.75
CA VAL A 321 -26.60 -13.44 8.73
C VAL A 321 -25.81 -12.19 8.34
N MET A 322 -24.67 -12.33 7.66
CA MET A 322 -23.82 -11.19 7.30
C MET A 322 -24.25 -10.52 5.99
N ASN A 323 -25.02 -11.18 5.14
CA ASN A 323 -25.46 -10.65 3.84
C ASN A 323 -26.93 -10.12 3.89
N HIS A 324 -27.57 -10.16 5.04
CA HIS A 324 -28.81 -9.48 5.38
C HIS A 324 -28.54 -8.27 6.28
#